data_fa3b8f31435a02ca441ab617b0a43993
#
_entry.id   fa3b8f31435a02ca441ab617b0a43993
#
_cell.length_a   1.000
_cell.length_b   1.000
_cell.length_c   1.000
_cell.angle_alpha   90.00
_cell.angle_beta   90.00
_cell.angle_gamma   90.00
#
_symmetry.space_group_name_H-M   'P 1'
#
loop_
_entity.id
_entity.type
_entity.pdbx_description
1 polymer ?
#
loop_
_entity_poly.entity_id
_entity_poly.type
_entity_poly.pdbx_seq_one_letter_code
_entity_poly.pdbx_strand_id
1 'polypeptide(L)'
;MTETILANARIITDDDDFIGHIRFNEDGIIDLGKGADVPAGAVDCLGDYVSAGLIELHTDNLERHMQPRPGVTWPKKAAALAHDRELAGAGITTVFDALRVGSMSDEKERTHGYSKYAREVGSVILDLVDNKVLKVSHFLHLRAELCTETLADEMEEFGLEDRVGIVSLMDHTPGQRQFRDIKKLREYLKGKHGYSDQGGDEHGATLKHQPAIYG
;
A
#
# COMPACT_ATOMS: atom_id res chain seq x y z
N MET A 1 12.19 -8.66 -29.74
CA MET A 1 11.34 -8.03 -28.69
C MET A 1 10.03 -7.68 -29.37
N THR A 2 8.91 -8.00 -28.77
CA THR A 2 7.59 -7.72 -29.35
C THR A 2 7.25 -6.26 -28.98
N GLU A 3 7.04 -5.45 -30.02
CA GLU A 3 6.62 -4.04 -29.87
C GLU A 3 5.09 -3.98 -29.86
N THR A 4 4.54 -3.12 -29.03
CA THR A 4 3.10 -2.80 -28.99
C THR A 4 2.91 -1.35 -29.44
N ILE A 5 1.92 -1.14 -30.30
CA ILE A 5 1.52 0.18 -30.76
C ILE A 5 0.05 0.38 -30.40
N LEU A 6 -0.26 1.39 -29.61
CA LEU A 6 -1.60 1.91 -29.40
C LEU A 6 -1.74 3.16 -30.24
N ALA A 7 -2.70 3.18 -31.17
CA ALA A 7 -2.89 4.27 -32.12
C ALA A 7 -4.31 4.84 -32.03
N ASN A 8 -4.51 6.03 -32.63
CA ASN A 8 -5.80 6.74 -32.55
C ASN A 8 -6.30 6.85 -31.11
N ALA A 9 -5.37 7.13 -30.19
CA ALA A 9 -5.62 7.29 -28.76
C ALA A 9 -5.57 8.77 -28.37
N ARG A 10 -6.33 9.16 -27.37
CA ARG A 10 -6.14 10.45 -26.70
C ARG A 10 -5.07 10.29 -25.65
N ILE A 11 -3.86 10.70 -25.99
CA ILE A 11 -2.67 10.60 -25.14
C ILE A 11 -2.64 11.76 -24.16
N ILE A 12 -2.53 11.46 -22.87
CA ILE A 12 -2.37 12.44 -21.78
C ILE A 12 -0.96 12.32 -21.23
N THR A 13 -0.21 13.41 -21.29
CA THR A 13 1.11 13.55 -20.66
C THR A 13 1.06 14.66 -19.61
N ASP A 14 2.16 14.94 -18.95
CA ASP A 14 2.24 16.00 -17.94
C ASP A 14 1.97 17.39 -18.54
N ASP A 15 2.31 17.59 -19.83
CA ASP A 15 2.31 18.90 -20.49
C ASP A 15 1.29 19.02 -21.62
N ASP A 16 0.74 17.92 -22.14
CA ASP A 16 -0.09 17.94 -23.37
C ASP A 16 -1.21 16.87 -23.33
N ASP A 17 -2.23 17.12 -24.14
CA ASP A 17 -3.39 16.24 -24.39
C ASP A 17 -3.67 16.27 -25.91
N PHE A 18 -3.42 15.15 -26.58
CA PHE A 18 -3.52 15.10 -28.03
C PHE A 18 -3.98 13.72 -28.56
N ILE A 19 -4.54 13.69 -29.76
CA ILE A 19 -4.76 12.45 -30.49
C ILE A 19 -3.46 11.98 -31.12
N GLY A 20 -3.09 10.74 -30.85
CA GLY A 20 -1.81 10.22 -31.27
C GLY A 20 -1.64 8.71 -31.11
N HIS A 21 -0.38 8.32 -31.09
CA HIS A 21 0.03 6.95 -30.83
C HIS A 21 1.15 6.89 -29.80
N ILE A 22 1.24 5.74 -29.13
CA ILE A 22 2.36 5.35 -28.28
C ILE A 22 2.90 4.00 -28.74
N ARG A 23 4.23 3.91 -28.87
CA ARG A 23 4.96 2.67 -29.15
C ARG A 23 5.80 2.32 -27.94
N PHE A 24 5.73 1.07 -27.51
CA PHE A 24 6.47 0.59 -26.34
C PHE A 24 6.79 -0.90 -26.46
N ASN A 25 7.79 -1.32 -25.68
CA ASN A 25 8.17 -2.72 -25.49
C ASN A 25 8.47 -2.98 -24.00
N GLU A 26 9.15 -4.08 -23.71
CA GLU A 26 9.54 -4.47 -22.34
C GLU A 26 10.52 -3.48 -21.68
N ASP A 27 11.30 -2.72 -22.49
CA ASP A 27 12.29 -1.75 -21.99
C ASP A 27 11.66 -0.37 -21.74
N GLY A 28 10.46 -0.10 -22.27
CA GLY A 28 9.76 1.17 -22.04
C GLY A 28 9.12 1.76 -23.29
N ILE A 29 8.83 3.06 -23.22
CA ILE A 29 8.27 3.85 -24.32
C ILE A 29 9.35 4.12 -25.36
N ILE A 30 9.07 3.77 -26.60
CA ILE A 30 9.98 3.95 -27.75
C ILE A 30 9.68 5.27 -28.46
N ASP A 31 8.38 5.58 -28.62
CA ASP A 31 7.95 6.74 -29.39
C ASP A 31 6.55 7.21 -28.98
N LEU A 32 6.33 8.50 -29.11
CA LEU A 32 5.06 9.19 -28.94
C LEU A 32 4.88 10.14 -30.13
N GLY A 33 3.76 10.04 -30.84
CA GLY A 33 3.50 10.87 -31.99
C GLY A 33 2.06 11.34 -32.11
N LYS A 34 1.86 12.52 -32.73
CA LYS A 34 0.53 13.09 -33.00
C LYS A 34 -0.03 12.53 -34.31
N GLY A 35 -1.34 12.34 -34.40
CA GLY A 35 -2.07 11.88 -35.58
C GLY A 35 -3.03 10.76 -35.28
N ALA A 36 -4.07 10.61 -36.07
CA ALA A 36 -5.11 9.59 -35.88
C ALA A 36 -4.88 8.34 -36.75
N ASP A 37 -3.77 8.26 -37.47
CA ASP A 37 -3.48 7.12 -38.34
C ASP A 37 -3.27 5.84 -37.53
N VAL A 38 -3.84 4.72 -38.01
CA VAL A 38 -3.70 3.41 -37.39
C VAL A 38 -2.86 2.51 -38.32
N PRO A 39 -1.55 2.36 -38.04
CA PRO A 39 -0.69 1.48 -38.79
C PRO A 39 -1.12 0.02 -38.73
N ALA A 40 -0.77 -0.76 -39.75
CA ALA A 40 -1.03 -2.21 -39.76
C ALA A 40 -0.35 -2.88 -38.53
N GLY A 41 -1.11 -3.64 -37.77
CA GLY A 41 -0.65 -4.31 -36.54
C GLY A 41 -0.77 -3.49 -35.26
N ALA A 42 -1.15 -2.21 -35.33
CA ALA A 42 -1.46 -1.41 -34.16
C ALA A 42 -2.86 -1.76 -33.61
N VAL A 43 -3.03 -1.51 -32.30
CA VAL A 43 -4.35 -1.51 -31.66
C VAL A 43 -4.99 -0.15 -31.91
N ASP A 44 -6.17 -0.13 -32.55
CA ASP A 44 -6.97 1.10 -32.68
C ASP A 44 -7.70 1.38 -31.36
N CYS A 45 -7.35 2.46 -30.70
CA CYS A 45 -7.97 2.88 -29.43
C CYS A 45 -9.29 3.64 -29.63
N LEU A 46 -9.71 3.91 -30.86
CA LEU A 46 -10.98 4.57 -31.19
C LEU A 46 -11.18 5.91 -30.45
N GLY A 47 -10.13 6.60 -30.11
CA GLY A 47 -10.15 7.84 -29.36
C GLY A 47 -10.18 7.67 -27.83
N ASP A 48 -10.07 6.45 -27.32
CA ASP A 48 -9.96 6.18 -25.88
C ASP A 48 -8.69 6.80 -25.29
N TYR A 49 -8.74 7.06 -23.99
CA TYR A 49 -7.65 7.70 -23.26
C TYR A 49 -6.50 6.73 -22.97
N VAL A 50 -5.28 7.22 -23.18
CA VAL A 50 -4.05 6.57 -22.75
C VAL A 50 -3.26 7.54 -21.87
N SER A 51 -2.97 7.16 -20.66
CA SER A 51 -2.20 7.95 -19.70
C SER A 51 -1.17 7.10 -18.97
N ALA A 52 -0.26 7.75 -18.25
CA ALA A 52 0.56 7.06 -17.26
C ALA A 52 -0.35 6.35 -16.23
N GLY A 53 0.08 5.20 -15.74
CA GLY A 53 -0.62 4.47 -14.69
C GLY A 53 -0.58 5.23 -13.36
N LEU A 54 -1.57 4.97 -12.51
CA LEU A 54 -1.65 5.60 -11.20
C LEU A 54 -0.57 5.06 -10.26
N ILE A 55 -0.05 5.95 -9.40
CA ILE A 55 0.88 5.60 -8.32
C ILE A 55 0.17 5.76 -6.99
N GLU A 56 0.03 4.67 -6.24
CA GLU A 56 -0.56 4.67 -4.91
C GLU A 56 0.54 4.73 -3.85
N LEU A 57 0.62 5.83 -3.12
CA LEU A 57 1.69 6.07 -2.15
C LEU A 57 1.41 5.51 -0.75
N HIS A 58 0.15 5.22 -0.44
CA HIS A 58 -0.25 4.73 0.87
C HIS A 58 -1.58 3.98 0.79
N THR A 59 -1.55 2.68 0.92
CA THR A 59 -2.78 1.88 1.02
C THR A 59 -2.70 0.84 2.11
N ASP A 60 -3.75 0.77 2.93
CA ASP A 60 -3.99 -0.28 3.93
C ASP A 60 -4.77 -1.47 3.31
N ASN A 61 -4.99 -1.48 2.00
CA ASN A 61 -5.87 -2.44 1.34
C ASN A 61 -5.42 -3.89 1.52
N LEU A 62 -4.11 -4.14 1.62
CA LEU A 62 -3.57 -5.46 1.87
C LEU A 62 -4.04 -6.05 3.21
N GLU A 63 -4.18 -5.23 4.27
CA GLU A 63 -4.69 -5.68 5.57
C GLU A 63 -6.10 -6.28 5.43
N ARG A 64 -6.97 -5.68 4.59
CA ARG A 64 -8.32 -6.18 4.32
C ARG A 64 -8.32 -7.54 3.64
N HIS A 65 -7.34 -7.81 2.79
CA HIS A 65 -7.17 -9.12 2.15
C HIS A 65 -6.60 -10.17 3.12
N MET A 66 -5.74 -9.76 4.06
CA MET A 66 -5.22 -10.65 5.10
C MET A 66 -6.25 -10.97 6.18
N GLN A 67 -7.05 -9.97 6.56
CA GLN A 67 -8.08 -10.08 7.60
C GLN A 67 -9.43 -9.58 7.07
N PRO A 68 -10.12 -10.35 6.22
CA PRO A 68 -11.35 -9.92 5.57
C PRO A 68 -12.51 -9.69 6.53
N ARG A 69 -12.42 -10.22 7.75
CA ARG A 69 -13.38 -10.03 8.85
C ARG A 69 -12.72 -10.38 10.19
N PRO A 70 -13.26 -9.89 11.32
CA PRO A 70 -12.74 -10.21 12.66
C PRO A 70 -12.56 -11.72 12.89
N GLY A 71 -11.41 -12.12 13.42
CA GLY A 71 -11.09 -13.51 13.75
C GLY A 71 -10.79 -14.42 12.55
N VAL A 72 -10.75 -13.89 11.33
CA VAL A 72 -10.42 -14.66 10.11
C VAL A 72 -9.14 -14.12 9.50
N THR A 73 -8.15 -15.00 9.39
CA THR A 73 -6.86 -14.69 8.72
C THR A 73 -6.70 -15.57 7.50
N TRP A 74 -6.34 -14.94 6.39
CA TRP A 74 -6.04 -15.61 5.13
C TRP A 74 -4.52 -15.77 4.94
N PRO A 75 -4.07 -16.76 4.15
CA PRO A 75 -2.65 -16.90 3.81
C PRO A 75 -2.11 -15.62 3.15
N LYS A 76 -1.01 -15.08 3.67
CA LYS A 76 -0.43 -13.81 3.24
C LYS A 76 -0.14 -13.76 1.74
N LYS A 77 0.37 -14.86 1.16
CA LYS A 77 0.63 -14.95 -0.29
C LYS A 77 -0.66 -14.82 -1.13
N ALA A 78 -1.74 -15.46 -0.70
CA ALA A 78 -3.04 -15.35 -1.38
C ALA A 78 -3.62 -13.94 -1.25
N ALA A 79 -3.47 -13.33 -0.08
CA ALA A 79 -3.90 -11.95 0.19
C ALA A 79 -3.12 -10.95 -0.70
N ALA A 80 -1.79 -11.07 -0.78
CA ALA A 80 -0.96 -10.23 -1.64
C ALA A 80 -1.33 -10.34 -3.13
N LEU A 81 -1.60 -11.56 -3.61
CA LEU A 81 -2.05 -11.78 -5.00
C LEU A 81 -3.43 -11.19 -5.28
N ALA A 82 -4.35 -11.24 -4.32
CA ALA A 82 -5.69 -10.64 -4.48
C ALA A 82 -5.59 -9.10 -4.48
N HIS A 83 -4.78 -8.54 -3.59
CA HIS A 83 -4.47 -7.13 -3.51
C HIS A 83 -3.87 -6.60 -4.83
N ASP A 84 -2.82 -7.23 -5.35
CA ASP A 84 -2.19 -6.89 -6.63
C ASP A 84 -3.20 -6.83 -7.78
N ARG A 85 -4.10 -7.80 -7.88
CA ARG A 85 -5.13 -7.83 -8.93
C ARG A 85 -6.16 -6.73 -8.79
N GLU A 86 -6.54 -6.38 -7.58
CA GLU A 86 -7.45 -5.26 -7.32
C GLU A 86 -6.82 -3.93 -7.74
N LEU A 87 -5.55 -3.72 -7.38
CA LEU A 87 -4.79 -2.53 -7.77
C LEU A 87 -4.65 -2.42 -9.30
N ALA A 88 -4.25 -3.50 -9.95
CA ALA A 88 -4.13 -3.54 -11.41
C ALA A 88 -5.47 -3.25 -12.10
N GLY A 89 -6.58 -3.78 -11.57
CA GLY A 89 -7.94 -3.53 -12.06
C GLY A 89 -8.40 -2.08 -11.90
N ALA A 90 -7.80 -1.33 -10.96
CA ALA A 90 -8.04 0.09 -10.75
C ALA A 90 -7.11 1.01 -11.56
N GLY A 91 -6.22 0.45 -12.40
CA GLY A 91 -5.27 1.22 -13.20
C GLY A 91 -4.03 1.68 -12.42
N ILE A 92 -3.79 1.13 -11.23
CA ILE A 92 -2.59 1.38 -10.45
C ILE A 92 -1.46 0.53 -11.02
N THR A 93 -0.34 1.15 -11.35
CA THR A 93 0.86 0.47 -11.90
C THR A 93 2.02 0.44 -10.93
N THR A 94 1.99 1.29 -9.91
CA THR A 94 2.98 1.33 -8.83
C THR A 94 2.28 1.53 -7.50
N VAL A 95 2.66 0.76 -6.48
CA VAL A 95 2.09 0.86 -5.14
C VAL A 95 3.18 0.86 -4.07
N PHE A 96 2.96 1.63 -3.02
CA PHE A 96 3.72 1.59 -1.78
C PHE A 96 2.83 0.96 -0.71
N ASP A 97 3.04 -0.34 -0.46
CA ASP A 97 2.26 -1.11 0.50
C ASP A 97 2.52 -0.63 1.93
N ALA A 98 1.50 -0.07 2.55
CA ALA A 98 1.62 0.51 3.88
C ALA A 98 1.60 -0.58 4.96
N LEU A 99 2.78 -0.93 5.45
CA LEU A 99 2.98 -1.92 6.51
C LEU A 99 3.25 -1.22 7.84
N ARG A 100 2.45 -1.51 8.85
CA ARG A 100 2.68 -0.96 10.19
C ARG A 100 3.87 -1.67 10.84
N VAL A 101 4.88 -0.89 11.21
CA VAL A 101 6.06 -1.31 11.95
C VAL A 101 5.97 -0.80 13.39
N GLY A 102 6.23 -1.67 14.31
CA GLY A 102 6.03 -1.47 15.75
C GLY A 102 4.83 -2.27 16.26
N SER A 103 5.07 -3.02 17.33
CA SER A 103 4.11 -3.90 18.00
C SER A 103 4.13 -3.67 19.52
N MET A 104 3.16 -4.27 20.19
CA MET A 104 3.05 -4.24 21.64
C MET A 104 3.51 -5.56 22.26
N SER A 105 4.17 -5.48 23.42
CA SER A 105 4.60 -6.68 24.19
C SER A 105 3.42 -7.37 24.83
N ASP A 106 2.37 -6.62 25.21
CA ASP A 106 1.17 -7.16 25.85
C ASP A 106 0.37 -8.03 24.89
N GLU A 107 0.01 -9.24 25.33
CA GLU A 107 -0.72 -10.22 24.53
C GLU A 107 -2.12 -9.74 24.13
N LYS A 108 -2.80 -8.98 25.01
CA LYS A 108 -4.12 -8.41 24.70
C LYS A 108 -3.99 -7.37 23.59
N GLU A 109 -3.01 -6.49 23.66
CA GLU A 109 -2.77 -5.46 22.65
C GLU A 109 -2.40 -6.06 21.30
N ARG A 110 -1.58 -7.14 21.28
CA ARG A 110 -1.27 -7.90 20.07
C ARG A 110 -2.51 -8.53 19.44
N THR A 111 -3.40 -9.07 20.26
CA THR A 111 -4.66 -9.67 19.80
C THR A 111 -5.60 -8.64 19.18
N HIS A 112 -5.49 -7.37 19.57
CA HIS A 112 -6.32 -6.27 19.11
C HIS A 112 -5.69 -5.43 17.96
N GLY A 113 -4.69 -5.94 17.26
CA GLY A 113 -4.18 -5.32 16.04
C GLY A 113 -2.74 -4.80 16.11
N TYR A 114 -2.08 -4.84 17.27
CA TYR A 114 -0.67 -4.45 17.43
C TYR A 114 0.28 -5.65 17.46
N SER A 115 -0.05 -6.71 16.74
CA SER A 115 0.85 -7.84 16.51
C SER A 115 1.94 -7.47 15.51
N LYS A 116 3.13 -8.02 15.70
CA LYS A 116 4.21 -7.92 14.71
C LYS A 116 3.84 -8.70 13.45
N TYR A 117 3.92 -8.05 12.28
CA TYR A 117 3.61 -8.69 11.00
C TYR A 117 4.38 -8.12 9.80
N ALA A 118 4.92 -6.90 9.92
CA ALA A 118 5.45 -6.15 8.78
C ALA A 118 6.56 -6.90 8.04
N ARG A 119 7.56 -7.45 8.78
CA ARG A 119 8.67 -8.17 8.17
C ARG A 119 8.21 -9.42 7.38
N GLU A 120 7.30 -10.19 7.96
CA GLU A 120 6.79 -11.40 7.32
C GLU A 120 6.01 -11.07 6.04
N VAL A 121 5.14 -10.07 6.09
CA VAL A 121 4.35 -9.63 4.92
C VAL A 121 5.25 -8.99 3.87
N GLY A 122 6.17 -8.12 4.28
CA GLY A 122 7.17 -7.53 3.38
C GLY A 122 7.96 -8.58 2.63
N SER A 123 8.44 -9.62 3.33
CA SER A 123 9.16 -10.75 2.70
C SER A 123 8.30 -11.50 1.68
N VAL A 124 7.01 -11.68 1.94
CA VAL A 124 6.09 -12.31 0.97
C VAL A 124 5.91 -11.44 -0.27
N ILE A 125 5.76 -10.12 -0.12
CA ILE A 125 5.64 -9.20 -1.26
C ILE A 125 6.93 -9.26 -2.10
N LEU A 126 8.09 -9.15 -1.46
CA LEU A 126 9.39 -9.16 -2.14
C LEU A 126 9.65 -10.49 -2.87
N ASP A 127 9.33 -11.63 -2.27
CA ASP A 127 9.38 -12.94 -2.94
C ASP A 127 8.52 -12.97 -4.22
N LEU A 128 7.32 -12.41 -4.16
CA LEU A 128 6.42 -12.33 -5.31
C LEU A 128 6.93 -11.36 -6.39
N VAL A 129 7.58 -10.25 -6.00
CA VAL A 129 8.24 -9.31 -6.92
C VAL A 129 9.40 -10.00 -7.62
N ASP A 130 10.31 -10.64 -6.89
CA ASP A 130 11.50 -11.31 -7.42
C ASP A 130 11.14 -12.43 -8.39
N ASN A 131 10.07 -13.16 -8.09
CA ASN A 131 9.53 -14.21 -8.95
C ASN A 131 8.66 -13.68 -10.09
N LYS A 132 8.51 -12.36 -10.26
CA LYS A 132 7.72 -11.70 -11.33
C LYS A 132 6.26 -12.17 -11.38
N VAL A 133 5.65 -12.43 -10.24
CA VAL A 133 4.27 -12.94 -10.14
C VAL A 133 3.26 -11.80 -10.12
N LEU A 134 3.65 -10.64 -9.59
CA LEU A 134 2.80 -9.46 -9.43
C LEU A 134 2.67 -8.70 -10.76
N LYS A 135 1.55 -8.01 -10.94
CA LYS A 135 1.23 -7.18 -12.11
C LYS A 135 1.62 -5.72 -11.91
N VAL A 136 1.56 -5.27 -10.65
CA VAL A 136 1.88 -3.92 -10.22
C VAL A 136 3.32 -3.89 -9.69
N SER A 137 4.00 -2.77 -9.81
CA SER A 137 5.31 -2.57 -9.18
C SER A 137 5.12 -2.26 -7.70
N HIS A 138 5.49 -3.19 -6.83
CA HIS A 138 5.34 -3.06 -5.38
C HIS A 138 6.62 -2.54 -4.72
N PHE A 139 6.46 -1.56 -3.85
CA PHE A 139 7.43 -1.03 -2.91
C PHE A 139 6.87 -1.11 -1.50
N LEU A 140 7.71 -1.06 -0.48
CA LEU A 140 7.27 -1.01 0.90
C LEU A 140 7.16 0.44 1.39
N HIS A 141 6.08 0.73 2.07
CA HIS A 141 5.88 1.93 2.86
C HIS A 141 5.82 1.53 4.34
N LEU A 142 6.85 1.82 5.10
CA LEU A 142 6.90 1.49 6.51
C LEU A 142 6.21 2.58 7.32
N ARG A 143 5.11 2.24 7.97
CA ARG A 143 4.39 3.11 8.90
C ARG A 143 4.97 2.90 10.29
N ALA A 144 5.93 3.74 10.66
CA ALA A 144 6.62 3.68 11.95
C ALA A 144 5.70 4.17 13.08
N GLU A 145 5.19 3.24 13.89
CA GLU A 145 4.23 3.52 14.97
C GLU A 145 4.97 3.98 16.24
N LEU A 146 5.06 5.30 16.44
CA LEU A 146 5.88 5.92 17.48
C LEU A 146 5.45 5.57 18.91
N CYS A 147 4.21 5.14 19.11
CA CYS A 147 3.68 4.77 20.42
C CYS A 147 3.91 3.30 20.79
N THR A 148 4.75 2.56 20.03
CA THR A 148 5.03 1.14 20.29
C THR A 148 6.43 0.91 20.84
N GLU A 149 6.57 -0.15 21.64
CA GLU A 149 7.83 -0.47 22.34
C GLU A 149 8.90 -1.04 21.43
N THR A 150 8.48 -1.75 20.36
CA THR A 150 9.36 -2.56 19.52
C THR A 150 9.75 -1.86 18.21
N LEU A 151 9.37 -0.58 18.05
CA LEU A 151 9.54 0.13 16.78
C LEU A 151 10.97 0.09 16.27
N ALA A 152 11.94 0.41 17.12
CA ALA A 152 13.35 0.48 16.72
C ALA A 152 13.85 -0.89 16.24
N ASP A 153 13.61 -1.93 17.03
CA ASP A 153 14.03 -3.30 16.71
C ASP A 153 13.37 -3.83 15.43
N GLU A 154 12.08 -3.53 15.23
CA GLU A 154 11.37 -3.94 14.02
C GLU A 154 11.80 -3.15 12.78
N MET A 155 12.18 -1.87 12.92
CA MET A 155 12.73 -1.08 11.81
C MET A 155 14.09 -1.61 11.35
N GLU A 156 14.93 -2.08 12.27
CA GLU A 156 16.24 -2.67 11.95
C GLU A 156 16.15 -3.97 11.13
N GLU A 157 14.97 -4.59 11.08
CA GLU A 157 14.74 -5.78 10.23
C GLU A 157 14.66 -5.45 8.74
N PHE A 158 14.57 -4.17 8.35
CA PHE A 158 14.50 -3.73 6.97
C PHE A 158 15.80 -3.08 6.51
N GLY A 159 16.32 -3.55 5.40
CA GLY A 159 17.57 -3.08 4.80
C GLY A 159 17.37 -2.43 3.43
N LEU A 160 18.49 -2.08 2.79
CA LEU A 160 18.51 -1.44 1.48
C LEU A 160 17.90 -2.29 0.36
N GLU A 161 17.93 -3.61 0.49
CA GLU A 161 17.42 -4.56 -0.51
C GLU A 161 15.90 -4.77 -0.41
N ASP A 162 15.25 -4.23 0.62
CA ASP A 162 13.82 -4.48 0.88
C ASP A 162 12.87 -3.57 0.10
N ARG A 163 13.36 -2.79 -0.88
CA ARG A 163 12.55 -1.87 -1.70
C ARG A 163 11.70 -0.91 -0.86
N VAL A 164 12.20 -0.48 0.31
CA VAL A 164 11.55 0.54 1.12
C VAL A 164 11.65 1.87 0.43
N GLY A 165 10.52 2.42 -0.04
CA GLY A 165 10.48 3.70 -0.73
C GLY A 165 9.95 4.84 0.12
N ILE A 166 9.15 4.54 1.14
CA ILE A 166 8.56 5.54 2.05
C ILE A 166 8.65 5.04 3.48
N VAL A 167 8.98 5.95 4.40
CA VAL A 167 8.81 5.78 5.84
C VAL A 167 7.97 6.94 6.35
N SER A 168 6.85 6.65 7.00
CA SER A 168 6.01 7.66 7.64
C SER A 168 5.99 7.47 9.15
N LEU A 169 6.14 8.56 9.88
CA LEU A 169 6.05 8.56 11.34
C LEU A 169 4.58 8.71 11.73
N MET A 170 4.04 7.68 12.40
CA MET A 170 2.65 7.62 12.82
C MET A 170 2.57 7.74 14.35
N ASP A 171 1.70 8.62 14.83
CA ASP A 171 1.44 8.79 16.24
C ASP A 171 -0.05 8.63 16.52
N HIS A 172 -0.42 7.45 17.00
CA HIS A 172 -1.78 7.11 17.38
C HIS A 172 -2.05 7.25 18.89
N THR A 173 -1.19 7.98 19.60
CA THR A 173 -1.38 8.25 21.02
C THR A 173 -2.72 8.95 21.27
N PRO A 174 -3.61 8.39 22.11
CA PRO A 174 -4.90 9.00 22.41
C PRO A 174 -4.79 10.40 22.99
N GLY A 175 -5.60 11.33 22.46
CA GLY A 175 -5.59 12.73 22.89
C GLY A 175 -4.60 13.61 22.13
N GLN A 176 -3.85 13.04 21.21
CA GLN A 176 -2.88 13.78 20.39
C GLN A 176 -3.19 13.63 18.89
N ARG A 177 -2.68 14.53 18.09
CA ARG A 177 -2.67 14.51 16.61
C ARG A 177 -3.95 13.98 15.96
N GLN A 178 -3.93 12.77 15.41
CA GLN A 178 -5.05 12.16 14.71
C GLN A 178 -6.25 11.89 15.62
N PHE A 179 -6.01 11.51 16.88
CA PHE A 179 -7.04 11.14 17.84
C PHE A 179 -7.21 12.17 18.98
N ARG A 180 -7.26 13.47 18.64
CA ARG A 180 -7.54 14.54 19.61
C ARG A 180 -8.88 14.37 20.31
N ASP A 181 -9.89 13.84 19.59
CA ASP A 181 -11.21 13.52 20.13
C ASP A 181 -11.27 12.05 20.55
N ILE A 182 -11.24 11.81 21.86
CA ILE A 182 -11.29 10.46 22.45
C ILE A 182 -12.60 9.73 22.09
N LYS A 183 -13.71 10.44 21.85
CA LYS A 183 -14.98 9.79 21.45
C LYS A 183 -14.84 9.20 20.06
N LYS A 184 -14.26 9.93 19.11
CA LYS A 184 -13.98 9.45 17.75
C LYS A 184 -13.00 8.29 17.76
N LEU A 185 -12.00 8.29 18.63
CA LEU A 185 -11.11 7.15 18.83
C LEU A 185 -11.88 5.90 19.26
N ARG A 186 -12.77 6.01 20.25
CA ARG A 186 -13.62 4.89 20.69
C ARG A 186 -14.49 4.34 19.56
N GLU A 187 -15.14 5.20 18.79
CA GLU A 187 -15.95 4.81 17.62
C GLU A 187 -15.09 4.07 16.59
N TYR A 188 -13.89 4.54 16.31
CA TYR A 188 -12.94 3.91 15.40
C TYR A 188 -12.49 2.53 15.89
N LEU A 189 -12.06 2.41 17.15
CA LEU A 189 -11.63 1.14 17.75
C LEU A 189 -12.77 0.11 17.77
N LYS A 190 -13.99 0.55 18.07
CA LYS A 190 -15.18 -0.30 18.03
C LYS A 190 -15.51 -0.78 16.62
N GLY A 191 -15.42 0.10 15.64
CA GLY A 191 -15.75 -0.21 14.23
C GLY A 191 -14.69 -1.06 13.52
N LYS A 192 -13.41 -0.75 13.69
CA LYS A 192 -12.31 -1.43 12.97
C LYS A 192 -11.80 -2.68 13.70
N HIS A 193 -11.74 -2.65 15.02
CA HIS A 193 -11.09 -3.69 15.83
C HIS A 193 -12.04 -4.46 16.76
N GLY A 194 -13.32 -4.10 16.82
CA GLY A 194 -14.31 -4.81 17.61
C GLY A 194 -14.14 -4.65 19.13
N TYR A 195 -13.46 -3.60 19.60
CA TYR A 195 -13.30 -3.33 21.03
C TYR A 195 -14.65 -3.14 21.71
N SER A 196 -14.79 -3.66 22.94
CA SER A 196 -15.81 -3.20 23.87
C SER A 196 -15.49 -1.78 24.36
N ASP A 197 -16.48 -1.08 24.93
CA ASP A 197 -16.25 0.27 25.47
C ASP A 197 -15.16 0.28 26.57
N GLN A 198 -15.13 -0.77 27.42
CA GLN A 198 -14.10 -0.95 28.43
C GLN A 198 -12.73 -1.29 27.84
N GLY A 199 -12.66 -2.17 26.83
CA GLY A 199 -11.42 -2.53 26.16
C GLY A 199 -10.79 -1.35 25.39
N GLY A 200 -11.62 -0.47 24.82
CA GLY A 200 -11.14 0.76 24.18
C GLY A 200 -10.53 1.77 25.18
N ASP A 201 -11.06 1.82 26.39
CA ASP A 201 -10.51 2.68 27.46
C ASP A 201 -9.19 2.13 28.02
N GLU A 202 -9.08 0.83 28.24
CA GLU A 202 -7.85 0.14 28.63
C GLU A 202 -6.74 0.34 27.60
N HIS A 203 -7.05 0.10 26.32
CA HIS A 203 -6.12 0.34 25.21
C HIS A 203 -5.65 1.80 25.16
N GLY A 204 -6.58 2.76 25.26
CA GLY A 204 -6.24 4.17 25.28
C GLY A 204 -5.37 4.57 26.50
N ALA A 205 -5.52 3.91 27.63
CA ALA A 205 -4.68 4.13 28.82
C ALA A 205 -3.26 3.58 28.60
N THR A 206 -3.13 2.38 28.02
CA THR A 206 -1.84 1.76 27.70
C THR A 206 -1.02 2.66 26.76
N LEU A 207 -1.62 3.14 25.66
CA LEU A 207 -0.94 4.03 24.72
C LEU A 207 -0.50 5.37 25.34
N LYS A 208 -1.22 5.89 26.32
CA LYS A 208 -0.85 7.14 27.01
C LYS A 208 0.32 6.99 27.99
N HIS A 209 0.51 5.79 28.53
CA HIS A 209 1.58 5.53 29.52
C HIS A 209 2.90 5.14 28.88
N GLN A 210 2.93 4.88 27.58
CA GLN A 210 4.20 4.66 26.89
C GLN A 210 4.90 6.01 26.69
N PRO A 211 6.10 6.22 27.28
CA PRO A 211 6.86 7.42 27.01
C PRO A 211 7.16 7.47 25.52
N ALA A 212 7.00 8.64 24.92
CA ALA A 212 7.53 8.88 23.58
C ALA A 212 9.03 8.56 23.66
N ILE A 213 9.45 7.48 23.01
CA ILE A 213 10.83 6.95 23.10
C ILE A 213 11.82 7.96 22.53
N TYR A 214 11.33 8.96 21.83
CA TYR A 214 12.11 10.03 21.22
C TYR A 214 11.41 11.38 21.48
N GLY A 215 11.54 11.88 22.70
CA GLY A 215 11.25 13.27 23.06
C GLY A 215 12.49 14.13 22.85
#